data_d038d8620434c993e3246f01cd2e5598
#
_entry.id   d038d8620434c993e3246f01cd2e5598
#
_cell.length_a   1.000
_cell.length_b   1.000
_cell.length_c   1.000
_cell.angle_alpha   90.00
_cell.angle_beta   90.00
_cell.angle_gamma   90.00
#
_symmetry.space_group_name_H-M   'P 1'
#
loop_
_entity.id
_entity.type
_entity.pdbx_description
1 polymer ?
#
loop_
_entity_poly.entity_id
_entity_poly.type
_entity_poly.pdbx_seq_one_letter_code
_entity_poly.pdbx_strand_id
1 'polypeptide(L)'
;MFAQLRDRSFFEQAKEYAFSYLDEVYDRNVFPTPQAINRLKEFDEPVPQGPVEPREILRMLNEVGGPATIAQIAGRYFGFVNGSTVPGAAGARWLADMWDQNGALYIMSPVAS
;
A
#
# COMPACT_ATOMS: atom_id res chain seq x y z
N MET A 1 12.01 -0.67 -17.28
CA MET A 1 11.16 0.25 -16.48
C MET A 1 9.85 0.57 -17.16
N PHE A 2 9.83 1.12 -18.37
CA PHE A 2 8.57 1.47 -19.06
C PHE A 2 7.68 0.25 -19.35
N ALA A 3 8.27 -0.89 -19.70
CA ALA A 3 7.50 -2.12 -19.89
C ALA A 3 6.81 -2.57 -18.59
N GLN A 4 7.48 -2.44 -17.46
CA GLN A 4 6.94 -2.78 -16.15
C GLN A 4 5.80 -1.84 -15.74
N LEU A 5 5.92 -0.54 -16.03
CA LEU A 5 4.85 0.42 -15.78
C LEU A 5 3.60 0.17 -16.63
N ARG A 6 3.74 -0.50 -17.75
CA ARG A 6 2.64 -0.89 -18.64
C ARG A 6 2.10 -2.29 -18.35
N ASP A 7 2.68 -3.00 -17.42
CA ASP A 7 2.24 -4.34 -17.05
C ASP A 7 0.96 -4.27 -16.22
N ARG A 8 -0.18 -4.31 -16.89
CA ARG A 8 -1.48 -4.26 -16.22
C ARG A 8 -1.68 -5.41 -15.24
N SER A 9 -1.14 -6.59 -15.54
CA SER A 9 -1.31 -7.74 -14.67
C SER A 9 -0.64 -7.54 -13.31
N PHE A 10 0.46 -6.80 -13.24
CA PHE A 10 1.08 -6.41 -11.98
C PHE A 10 0.13 -5.52 -11.15
N PHE A 11 -0.45 -4.49 -11.75
CA PHE A 11 -1.36 -3.58 -11.07
C PHE A 11 -2.69 -4.25 -10.72
N GLU A 12 -3.17 -5.18 -11.55
CA GLU A 12 -4.33 -6.01 -11.20
C GLU A 12 -4.06 -6.86 -9.96
N GLN A 13 -2.85 -7.42 -9.82
CA GLN A 13 -2.46 -8.15 -8.62
C GLN A 13 -2.43 -7.24 -7.40
N ALA A 14 -1.89 -6.03 -7.51
CA ALA A 14 -1.89 -5.05 -6.42
C ALA A 14 -3.30 -4.70 -5.98
N LYS A 15 -4.18 -4.48 -6.95
CA LYS A 15 -5.61 -4.22 -6.71
C LYS A 15 -6.27 -5.38 -5.96
N GLU A 16 -6.03 -6.61 -6.38
CA GLU A 16 -6.61 -7.79 -5.73
C GLU A 16 -6.13 -7.94 -4.28
N TYR A 17 -4.85 -7.69 -4.02
CA TYR A 17 -4.33 -7.67 -2.66
C TYR A 17 -5.03 -6.60 -1.81
N ALA A 18 -5.21 -5.39 -2.36
CA ALA A 18 -5.89 -4.32 -1.65
C ALA A 18 -7.36 -4.65 -1.35
N PHE A 19 -8.06 -5.22 -2.30
CA PHE A 19 -9.47 -5.61 -2.12
C PHE A 19 -9.62 -6.80 -1.18
N SER A 20 -8.72 -7.79 -1.23
CA SER A 20 -8.71 -8.89 -0.26
C SER A 20 -8.50 -8.38 1.15
N TYR A 21 -7.58 -7.42 1.34
CA TYR A 21 -7.39 -6.77 2.63
C TYR A 21 -8.67 -6.08 3.10
N LEU A 22 -9.32 -5.33 2.23
CA LEU A 22 -10.56 -4.63 2.54
C LEU A 22 -11.68 -5.60 2.94
N ASP A 23 -11.77 -6.75 2.28
CA ASP A 23 -12.80 -7.75 2.56
C ASP A 23 -12.59 -8.42 3.94
N GLU A 24 -11.35 -8.66 4.34
CA GLU A 24 -11.03 -9.39 5.58
C GLU A 24 -10.80 -8.50 6.79
N VAL A 25 -10.44 -7.22 6.61
CA VAL A 25 -10.04 -6.35 7.72
C VAL A 25 -11.16 -6.13 8.75
N TYR A 26 -12.40 -6.22 8.34
CA TYR A 26 -13.55 -6.02 9.23
C TYR A 26 -13.73 -7.16 10.24
N ASP A 27 -13.23 -8.35 9.93
CA ASP A 27 -13.42 -9.55 10.74
C ASP A 27 -12.21 -9.88 11.62
N ARG A 28 -11.10 -9.19 11.44
CA ARG A 28 -9.89 -9.44 12.23
C ARG A 28 -9.80 -8.50 13.44
N ASN A 29 -8.90 -8.84 14.37
CA ASN A 29 -8.59 -7.97 15.51
C ASN A 29 -7.99 -6.64 15.01
N VAL A 30 -8.27 -5.56 15.75
CA VAL A 30 -7.75 -4.22 15.43
C VAL A 30 -6.24 -4.21 15.50
N PHE A 31 -5.65 -4.74 16.58
CA PHE A 31 -4.20 -4.85 16.72
C PHE A 31 -3.72 -6.19 16.15
N PRO A 32 -2.59 -6.19 15.43
CA PRO A 32 -2.06 -7.42 14.84
C PRO A 32 -1.64 -8.45 15.89
N THR A 33 -1.63 -9.72 15.49
CA THR A 33 -1.20 -10.81 16.37
C THR A 33 0.31 -10.73 16.64
N PRO A 34 0.80 -11.29 17.77
CA PRO A 34 2.25 -11.37 18.02
C PRO A 34 3.01 -12.09 16.90
N GLN A 35 2.40 -13.10 16.28
CA GLN A 35 2.99 -13.84 15.16
C GLN A 35 3.20 -12.94 13.93
N ALA A 36 2.18 -12.12 13.60
CA ALA A 36 2.27 -11.19 12.48
C ALA A 36 3.35 -10.13 12.74
N ILE A 37 3.40 -9.58 13.94
CA ILE A 37 4.43 -8.60 14.32
C ILE A 37 5.82 -9.20 14.24
N ASN A 38 6.00 -10.44 14.71
CA ASN A 38 7.30 -11.12 14.68
C ASN A 38 7.81 -11.32 13.24
N ARG A 39 6.92 -11.52 12.28
CA ARG A 39 7.30 -11.65 10.87
C ARG A 39 7.85 -10.38 10.25
N LEU A 40 7.63 -9.20 10.86
CA LEU A 40 8.15 -7.93 10.35
C LEU A 40 9.68 -7.91 10.27
N LYS A 41 10.37 -8.75 11.04
CA LYS A 41 11.82 -8.90 10.92
C LYS A 41 12.28 -9.41 9.56
N GLU A 42 11.39 -10.02 8.77
CA GLU A 42 11.69 -10.44 7.41
C GLU A 42 11.98 -9.25 6.47
N PHE A 43 11.55 -8.04 6.84
CA PHE A 43 11.91 -6.81 6.11
C PHE A 43 13.30 -6.28 6.47
N ASP A 44 13.88 -6.75 7.55
CA ASP A 44 15.23 -6.35 7.97
C ASP A 44 16.28 -7.17 7.19
N GLU A 45 16.53 -6.75 5.96
CA GLU A 45 17.46 -7.40 5.05
C GLU A 45 18.40 -6.35 4.43
N PRO A 46 19.62 -6.78 3.98
CA PRO A 46 20.54 -5.87 3.32
C PRO A 46 19.95 -5.29 2.03
N VAL A 47 20.44 -4.13 1.62
CA VAL A 47 20.10 -3.55 0.33
C VAL A 47 20.50 -4.54 -0.77
N PRO A 48 19.60 -4.90 -1.69
CA PRO A 48 19.91 -5.84 -2.76
C PRO A 48 21.07 -5.38 -3.63
N GLN A 49 21.91 -6.33 -4.07
CA GLN A 49 23.03 -6.05 -4.96
C GLN A 49 22.60 -5.81 -6.41
N GLY A 50 21.37 -6.12 -6.76
CA GLY A 50 20.83 -5.96 -8.10
C GLY A 50 19.32 -5.77 -8.10
N PRO A 51 18.70 -5.72 -9.28
CA PRO A 51 17.26 -5.54 -9.42
C PRO A 51 16.47 -6.65 -8.71
N VAL A 52 15.37 -6.27 -8.09
CA VAL A 52 14.41 -7.21 -7.49
C VAL A 52 13.13 -7.17 -8.31
N GLU A 53 12.51 -8.33 -8.51
CA GLU A 53 11.26 -8.43 -9.26
C GLU A 53 10.14 -7.70 -8.50
N PRO A 54 9.44 -6.74 -9.13
CA PRO A 54 8.39 -5.97 -8.47
C PRO A 54 7.27 -6.82 -7.87
N ARG A 55 6.90 -7.93 -8.51
CA ARG A 55 5.86 -8.85 -8.01
C ARG A 55 6.26 -9.49 -6.69
N GLU A 56 7.54 -9.78 -6.50
CA GLU A 56 8.05 -10.36 -5.27
C GLU A 56 7.98 -9.36 -4.11
N ILE A 57 8.31 -8.09 -4.37
CA ILE A 57 8.16 -7.02 -3.39
C ILE A 57 6.70 -6.88 -2.98
N LEU A 58 5.80 -6.85 -3.93
CA LEU A 58 4.36 -6.72 -3.70
C LEU A 58 3.82 -7.90 -2.89
N ARG A 59 4.26 -9.13 -3.24
CA ARG A 59 3.88 -10.34 -2.52
C ARG A 59 4.34 -10.27 -1.06
N MET A 60 5.57 -9.89 -0.82
CA MET A 60 6.12 -9.78 0.54
C MET A 60 5.37 -8.72 1.37
N LEU A 61 5.09 -7.57 0.78
CA LEU A 61 4.28 -6.54 1.44
C LEU A 61 2.90 -7.06 1.81
N ASN A 62 2.26 -7.80 0.92
CA ASN A 62 0.93 -8.36 1.18
C ASN A 62 0.96 -9.45 2.26
N GLU A 63 1.90 -10.40 2.18
CA GLU A 63 1.93 -11.56 3.08
C GLU A 63 2.47 -11.24 4.47
N VAL A 64 3.45 -10.35 4.56
CA VAL A 64 4.12 -10.01 5.81
C VAL A 64 3.60 -8.70 6.38
N GLY A 65 3.50 -7.67 5.55
CA GLY A 65 3.08 -6.34 5.99
C GLY A 65 1.59 -6.25 6.27
N GLY A 66 0.76 -6.79 5.39
CA GLY A 66 -0.70 -6.73 5.53
C GLY A 66 -1.22 -7.21 6.88
N PRO A 67 -0.86 -8.43 7.32
CA PRO A 67 -1.29 -8.94 8.62
C PRO A 67 -0.77 -8.15 9.83
N ALA A 68 0.30 -7.39 9.67
CA ALA A 68 0.90 -6.59 10.73
C ALA A 68 0.39 -5.14 10.76
N THR A 69 -0.60 -4.79 9.96
CA THR A 69 -1.23 -3.48 10.00
C THR A 69 -2.25 -3.38 11.14
N ILE A 70 -2.44 -2.17 11.65
CA ILE A 70 -3.59 -1.84 12.50
C ILE A 70 -4.83 -1.73 11.60
N ALA A 71 -5.94 -2.36 12.00
CA ALA A 71 -7.19 -2.33 11.22
C ALA A 71 -7.92 -0.98 11.34
N GLN A 72 -7.28 0.10 10.87
CA GLN A 72 -7.79 1.46 11.04
C GLN A 72 -9.07 1.74 10.24
N ILE A 73 -9.20 1.16 9.05
CA ILE A 73 -10.39 1.37 8.21
C ILE A 73 -11.60 0.54 8.65
N ALA A 74 -11.41 -0.42 9.53
CA ALA A 74 -12.51 -1.15 10.14
C ALA A 74 -13.10 -0.32 11.29
N GLY A 75 -14.41 -0.30 11.44
CA GLY A 75 -15.12 0.60 12.35
C GLY A 75 -14.85 0.41 13.85
N ARG A 76 -13.89 -0.42 14.25
CA ARG A 76 -13.56 -0.70 15.65
C ARG A 76 -12.26 -0.04 16.13
N TYR A 77 -11.62 0.78 15.29
CA TYR A 77 -10.41 1.50 15.69
C TYR A 77 -10.76 2.87 16.27
N PHE A 78 -10.32 3.14 17.50
CA PHE A 78 -10.61 4.37 18.23
C PHE A 78 -9.34 5.07 18.75
N GLY A 79 -8.19 4.79 18.17
CA GLY A 79 -6.91 5.29 18.68
C GLY A 79 -6.47 6.62 18.05
N PHE A 80 -5.77 7.44 18.82
CA PHE A 80 -4.91 8.56 18.36
C PHE A 80 -5.59 9.64 17.50
N VAL A 81 -6.91 9.64 17.39
CA VAL A 81 -7.65 10.58 16.53
C VAL A 81 -7.22 10.49 15.05
N ASN A 82 -6.81 9.30 14.61
CA ASN A 82 -6.47 9.05 13.20
C ASN A 82 -7.74 9.03 12.36
N GLY A 83 -7.67 9.66 11.19
CA GLY A 83 -8.72 9.54 10.19
C GLY A 83 -8.68 8.19 9.48
N SER A 84 -9.77 7.86 8.82
CA SER A 84 -9.84 6.72 7.93
C SER A 84 -9.73 7.19 6.48
N THR A 85 -9.60 6.23 5.55
CA THR A 85 -9.65 6.56 4.13
C THR A 85 -11.11 6.64 3.66
N VAL A 86 -11.35 7.51 2.68
CA VAL A 86 -12.65 7.59 2.00
C VAL A 86 -12.45 7.26 0.52
N PRO A 87 -13.48 6.71 -0.16
CA PRO A 87 -13.32 6.23 -1.54
C PRO A 87 -12.77 7.27 -2.51
N GLY A 88 -13.24 8.50 -2.42
CA GLY A 88 -12.76 9.59 -3.29
C GLY A 88 -11.27 9.87 -3.09
N ALA A 89 -10.81 9.91 -1.85
CA ALA A 89 -9.40 10.15 -1.54
C ALA A 89 -8.51 8.97 -1.98
N ALA A 90 -8.97 7.74 -1.77
CA ALA A 90 -8.23 6.56 -2.20
C ALA A 90 -8.08 6.50 -3.72
N GLY A 91 -9.16 6.75 -4.46
CA GLY A 91 -9.12 6.82 -5.92
C GLY A 91 -8.26 7.97 -6.45
N ALA A 92 -8.33 9.13 -5.83
CA ALA A 92 -7.49 10.27 -6.17
C ALA A 92 -6.01 9.95 -5.96
N ARG A 93 -5.67 9.21 -4.91
CA ARG A 93 -4.31 8.76 -4.66
C ARG A 93 -3.79 7.88 -5.79
N TRP A 94 -4.59 6.97 -6.29
CA TRP A 94 -4.20 6.11 -7.43
C TRP A 94 -3.88 6.94 -8.68
N LEU A 95 -4.69 7.97 -8.96
CA LEU A 95 -4.40 8.89 -10.07
C LEU A 95 -3.12 9.67 -9.83
N ALA A 96 -2.93 10.19 -8.63
CA ALA A 96 -1.75 10.97 -8.27
C ALA A 96 -0.46 10.15 -8.42
N ASP A 97 -0.48 8.89 -8.00
CA ASP A 97 0.69 8.01 -8.15
C ASP A 97 1.04 7.76 -9.63
N MET A 98 0.03 7.63 -10.51
CA MET A 98 0.28 7.44 -11.94
C MET A 98 0.66 8.73 -12.66
N TRP A 99 0.12 9.87 -12.22
CA TRP A 99 0.48 11.17 -12.80
C TRP A 99 1.89 11.62 -12.42
N ASP A 100 2.38 11.21 -11.27
CA ASP A 100 3.74 11.47 -10.76
C ASP A 100 4.12 12.96 -10.85
N GLN A 101 3.24 13.83 -10.34
CA GLN A 101 3.42 15.28 -10.47
C GLN A 101 4.14 15.88 -9.26
N ASN A 102 4.96 16.89 -9.53
CA ASN A 102 5.69 17.65 -8.52
C ASN A 102 5.17 19.08 -8.46
N GLY A 103 4.70 19.51 -7.31
CA GLY A 103 3.92 20.73 -7.10
C GLY A 103 4.72 21.98 -6.71
N ALA A 104 6.03 22.03 -7.00
CA ALA A 104 6.85 23.17 -6.55
C ALA A 104 6.62 24.46 -7.35
N LEU A 105 6.38 24.36 -8.64
CA LEU A 105 6.21 25.50 -9.54
C LEU A 105 5.13 25.18 -10.59
N TYR A 106 4.37 26.19 -10.99
CA TYR A 106 3.32 26.06 -12.01
C TYR A 106 3.86 25.45 -13.32
N ILE A 107 5.05 25.85 -13.74
CA ILE A 107 5.66 25.30 -14.97
C ILE A 107 6.04 23.82 -14.85
N MET A 108 6.25 23.34 -13.63
CA MET A 108 6.55 21.91 -13.39
C MET A 108 5.28 21.06 -13.41
N SER A 109 4.18 21.60 -12.91
CA SER A 109 2.89 20.91 -12.92
C SER A 109 1.75 21.91 -12.66
N PRO A 110 1.00 22.31 -13.68
CA PRO A 110 -0.16 23.19 -13.50
C PRO A 110 -1.22 22.60 -12.54
N VAL A 111 -1.45 21.27 -12.59
CA VAL A 111 -2.49 20.64 -11.78
C VAL A 111 -2.10 20.54 -10.30
N ALA A 112 -0.81 20.52 -9.99
CA ALA A 112 -0.31 20.39 -8.63
C ALA A 112 0.08 21.73 -7.98
N SER A 113 -0.08 22.82 -8.71
CA SER A 113 0.19 24.18 -8.25
C SER A 113 -1.07 24.99 -8.20
#